data_615edbb725a990c1e75cc44a4b080575
#
_entry.id   615edbb725a990c1e75cc44a4b080575
#
_cell.length_a   1.000
_cell.length_b   1.000
_cell.length_c   1.000
_cell.angle_alpha   90.00
_cell.angle_beta   90.00
_cell.angle_gamma   90.00
#
_symmetry.space_group_name_H-M   'P 1'
#
loop_
_entity.id
_entity.type
_entity.pdbx_description
1 polymer ?
#
loop_
_entity_poly.entity_id
_entity_poly.type
_entity_poly.pdbx_seq_one_letter_code
_entity_poly.pdbx_strand_id
1 'polypeptide(L)'
;LGDVYKRQVHILDNEAESKAYIEQAWAEAMVLYRQGNVFLGFTKEIEEEAKRLQKEFMPEDTNAGIIQAFLDDYDDDYVCTRILFDDALHRTGEMKQWEGKEIANIMNNAIEGWKPHGTHRFGKEYGIQRSWKRIEGTEKKDKDEFMEVPEQLKIPFE
;
A
#
# COMPACT_ATOMS: atom_id res chain seq x y z
N LEU A 1 -17.42 -11.01 -5.21
CA LEU A 1 -18.66 -10.24 -4.88
C LEU A 1 -19.54 -10.91 -3.80
N GLY A 2 -19.20 -12.11 -3.33
CA GLY A 2 -20.00 -12.88 -2.38
C GLY A 2 -19.91 -12.47 -0.91
N ASP A 3 -18.87 -11.77 -0.46
CA ASP A 3 -18.62 -11.59 0.97
C ASP A 3 -19.10 -10.26 1.57
N VAL A 4 -19.48 -9.30 0.74
CA VAL A 4 -19.96 -7.98 1.22
C VAL A 4 -21.31 -8.11 1.92
N TYR A 5 -22.12 -9.11 1.58
CA TYR A 5 -23.47 -9.31 2.16
C TYR A 5 -23.48 -10.14 3.46
N LYS A 6 -22.37 -10.72 3.88
CA LYS A 6 -22.36 -11.64 5.03
C LYS A 6 -22.23 -10.99 6.40
N ARG A 7 -22.00 -9.69 6.45
CA ARG A 7 -21.98 -8.92 7.70
C ARG A 7 -23.25 -8.09 7.89
N GLN A 8 -24.40 -8.71 7.71
CA GLN A 8 -25.63 -8.13 8.21
C GLN A 8 -25.67 -8.38 9.71
N VAL A 9 -25.74 -7.31 10.48
CA VAL A 9 -25.99 -7.40 11.91
C VAL A 9 -27.44 -7.87 12.09
N HIS A 10 -27.62 -9.11 12.56
CA HIS A 10 -28.91 -9.55 13.07
C HIS A 10 -29.18 -8.74 14.33
N ILE A 11 -29.95 -7.65 14.17
CA ILE A 11 -30.19 -6.74 15.28
C ILE A 11 -31.12 -7.39 16.29
N LEU A 12 -32.21 -8.01 15.84
CA LEU A 12 -33.17 -8.72 16.68
C LEU A 12 -34.00 -9.69 15.83
N ASP A 13 -34.49 -10.77 16.42
CA ASP A 13 -35.35 -11.75 15.72
C ASP A 13 -36.80 -11.26 15.52
N ASN A 14 -37.16 -10.10 16.12
CA ASN A 14 -38.46 -9.52 16.05
C ASN A 14 -38.45 -8.19 15.26
N GLU A 15 -39.25 -8.11 14.19
CA GLU A 15 -39.30 -6.96 13.30
C GLU A 15 -39.77 -5.67 14.02
N ALA A 16 -40.73 -5.76 14.96
CA ALA A 16 -41.22 -4.60 15.70
C ALA A 16 -40.18 -4.03 16.65
N GLU A 17 -39.42 -4.91 17.33
CA GLU A 17 -38.33 -4.50 18.22
C GLU A 17 -37.16 -3.93 17.43
N SER A 18 -36.82 -4.53 16.28
CA SER A 18 -35.81 -4.01 15.37
C SER A 18 -36.15 -2.60 14.87
N LYS A 19 -37.39 -2.38 14.51
CA LYS A 19 -37.87 -1.06 14.08
C LYS A 19 -37.77 -0.02 15.21
N ALA A 20 -38.23 -0.35 16.41
CA ALA A 20 -38.13 0.54 17.55
C ALA A 20 -36.69 0.88 17.90
N TYR A 21 -35.79 -0.10 17.86
CA TYR A 21 -34.35 0.10 18.09
C TYR A 21 -33.71 1.02 17.04
N ILE A 22 -34.04 0.84 15.77
CA ILE A 22 -33.54 1.68 14.67
C ILE A 22 -34.04 3.11 14.81
N GLU A 23 -35.33 3.30 15.13
CA GLU A 23 -35.94 4.63 15.36
C GLU A 23 -35.25 5.34 16.53
N GLN A 24 -34.99 4.65 17.64
CA GLN A 24 -34.24 5.19 18.76
C GLN A 24 -32.81 5.56 18.40
N ALA A 25 -32.07 4.69 17.72
CA ALA A 25 -30.71 4.95 17.29
C ALA A 25 -30.61 6.18 16.38
N TRP A 26 -31.56 6.34 15.46
CA TRP A 26 -31.67 7.55 14.62
C TRP A 26 -31.98 8.80 15.42
N ALA A 27 -32.89 8.71 16.40
CA ALA A 27 -33.21 9.85 17.26
C ALA A 27 -31.99 10.31 18.07
N GLU A 28 -31.24 9.39 18.64
CA GLU A 28 -29.98 9.67 19.36
C GLU A 28 -28.92 10.28 18.44
N ALA A 29 -28.72 9.72 17.25
CA ALA A 29 -27.81 10.26 16.26
C ALA A 29 -28.16 11.69 15.85
N MET A 30 -29.47 11.99 15.69
CA MET A 30 -29.96 13.34 15.37
C MET A 30 -29.73 14.32 16.51
N VAL A 31 -29.86 13.89 17.77
CA VAL A 31 -29.55 14.74 18.94
C VAL A 31 -28.07 15.09 18.95
N LEU A 32 -27.16 14.10 18.79
CA LEU A 32 -25.72 14.31 18.72
C LEU A 32 -25.35 15.26 17.57
N TYR A 33 -25.93 15.03 16.39
CA TYR A 33 -25.70 15.89 15.21
C TYR A 33 -26.07 17.35 15.47
N ARG A 34 -27.24 17.59 16.07
CA ARG A 34 -27.72 18.96 16.40
C ARG A 34 -26.87 19.64 17.47
N GLN A 35 -26.27 18.87 18.37
CA GLN A 35 -25.35 19.40 19.39
C GLN A 35 -23.99 19.84 18.80
N GLY A 36 -23.71 19.48 17.56
CA GLY A 36 -22.44 19.83 16.88
C GLY A 36 -21.19 19.16 17.45
N ASN A 37 -21.33 18.22 18.37
CA ASN A 37 -20.24 17.54 19.06
C ASN A 37 -19.84 16.20 18.41
N VAL A 38 -20.31 15.95 17.18
CA VAL A 38 -19.98 14.70 16.48
C VAL A 38 -18.62 14.83 15.82
N PHE A 39 -17.62 14.26 16.44
CA PHE A 39 -16.34 14.07 15.80
C PHE A 39 -16.41 12.83 14.89
N LEU A 40 -16.43 13.06 13.58
CA LEU A 40 -16.49 11.97 12.56
C LEU A 40 -15.12 11.40 12.16
N GLY A 41 -14.08 11.87 12.79
CA GLY A 41 -12.71 11.37 12.57
C GLY A 41 -12.31 10.33 13.62
N PHE A 42 -11.30 9.58 13.30
CA PHE A 42 -10.63 8.71 14.27
C PHE A 42 -9.64 9.53 15.10
N THR A 43 -9.41 9.13 16.35
CA THR A 43 -8.23 9.61 17.09
C THR A 43 -6.97 9.08 16.38
N LYS A 44 -5.84 9.76 16.56
CA LYS A 44 -4.58 9.36 15.92
C LYS A 44 -4.23 7.90 16.22
N GLU A 45 -4.45 7.45 17.44
CA GLU A 45 -4.20 6.07 17.88
C GLU A 45 -5.06 5.05 17.11
N ILE A 46 -6.36 5.35 16.93
CA ILE A 46 -7.27 4.49 16.17
C ILE A 46 -6.90 4.50 14.68
N GLU A 47 -6.48 5.66 14.15
CA GLU A 47 -6.06 5.78 12.76
C GLU A 47 -4.78 4.99 12.48
N GLU A 48 -3.80 5.03 13.37
CA GLU A 48 -2.57 4.24 13.28
C GLU A 48 -2.86 2.74 13.35
N GLU A 49 -3.71 2.32 14.30
CA GLU A 49 -4.09 0.92 14.42
C GLU A 49 -4.91 0.44 13.20
N ALA A 50 -5.82 1.25 12.69
CA ALA A 50 -6.55 0.95 11.46
C ALA A 50 -5.62 0.79 10.25
N LYS A 51 -4.62 1.65 10.11
CA LYS A 51 -3.59 1.54 9.06
C LYS A 51 -2.75 0.27 9.22
N ARG A 52 -2.38 -0.08 10.47
CA ARG A 52 -1.65 -1.32 10.76
C ARG A 52 -2.45 -2.54 10.34
N LEU A 53 -3.72 -2.61 10.75
CA LEU A 53 -4.61 -3.71 10.39
C LEU A 53 -4.86 -3.78 8.88
N GLN A 54 -5.06 -2.63 8.22
CA GLN A 54 -5.20 -2.60 6.77
C GLN A 54 -3.98 -3.17 6.06
N LYS A 55 -2.77 -2.83 6.52
CA LYS A 55 -1.52 -3.35 5.95
C LYS A 55 -1.40 -4.88 6.15
N GLU A 56 -1.82 -5.40 7.29
CA GLU A 56 -1.79 -6.83 7.62
C GLU A 56 -2.77 -7.65 6.74
N PHE A 57 -3.93 -7.06 6.39
CA PHE A 57 -4.94 -7.72 5.56
C PHE A 57 -4.80 -7.46 4.06
N MET A 58 -3.87 -6.60 3.65
CA MET A 58 -3.58 -6.42 2.23
C MET A 58 -2.81 -7.65 1.71
N PRO A 59 -3.27 -8.28 0.62
CA PRO A 59 -2.50 -9.34 -0.01
C PRO A 59 -1.14 -8.77 -0.45
N GLU A 60 -0.07 -9.53 -0.23
CA GLU A 60 1.26 -9.18 -0.72
C GLU A 60 1.20 -8.99 -2.24
N ASP A 61 1.55 -7.80 -2.69
CA ASP A 61 1.64 -7.49 -4.11
C ASP A 61 3.00 -7.98 -4.62
N THR A 62 2.98 -9.07 -5.38
CA THR A 62 4.20 -9.64 -5.99
C THR A 62 4.97 -8.61 -6.81
N ASN A 63 4.26 -7.70 -7.49
CA ASN A 63 4.90 -6.63 -8.27
C ASN A 63 5.64 -5.64 -7.36
N ALA A 64 5.14 -5.38 -6.14
CA ALA A 64 5.84 -4.53 -5.18
C ALA A 64 7.18 -5.11 -4.77
N GLY A 65 7.24 -6.43 -4.50
CA GLY A 65 8.49 -7.11 -4.19
C GLY A 65 9.50 -7.07 -5.34
N ILE A 66 9.05 -7.27 -6.57
CA ILE A 66 9.90 -7.20 -7.78
C ILE A 66 10.43 -5.78 -7.97
N ILE A 67 9.57 -4.77 -7.85
CA ILE A 67 9.95 -3.35 -7.98
C ILE A 67 10.94 -2.96 -6.88
N GLN A 68 10.72 -3.38 -5.63
CA GLN A 68 11.64 -3.08 -4.53
C GLN A 68 13.02 -3.69 -4.78
N ALA A 69 13.09 -4.98 -5.18
CA ALA A 69 14.34 -5.65 -5.50
C ALA A 69 15.09 -4.97 -6.64
N PHE A 70 14.38 -4.54 -7.69
CA PHE A 70 14.97 -3.77 -8.78
C PHE A 70 15.52 -2.43 -8.29
N LEU A 71 14.80 -1.70 -7.46
CA LEU A 71 15.20 -0.39 -6.96
C LEU A 71 16.36 -0.44 -5.95
N ASP A 72 16.51 -1.55 -5.24
CA ASP A 72 17.64 -1.77 -4.35
C ASP A 72 18.97 -1.89 -5.13
N ASP A 73 18.91 -2.45 -6.34
CA ASP A 73 20.03 -2.57 -7.27
C ASP A 73 20.18 -1.39 -8.25
N TYR A 74 19.19 -0.50 -8.30
CA TYR A 74 19.14 0.59 -9.28
C TYR A 74 20.12 1.71 -8.95
N ASP A 75 20.94 2.11 -9.93
CA ASP A 75 22.05 3.04 -9.70
C ASP A 75 21.65 4.53 -9.69
N ASP A 76 20.62 4.88 -10.46
CA ASP A 76 20.19 6.28 -10.58
C ASP A 76 19.34 6.75 -9.40
N ASP A 77 19.39 8.06 -9.12
CA ASP A 77 18.59 8.69 -8.08
C ASP A 77 17.12 8.95 -8.49
N TYR A 78 16.81 8.80 -9.77
CA TYR A 78 15.48 9.06 -10.31
C TYR A 78 14.97 7.87 -11.09
N VAL A 79 13.69 7.53 -10.89
CA VAL A 79 13.01 6.47 -11.62
C VAL A 79 11.65 6.96 -12.12
N CYS A 80 11.18 6.45 -13.25
CA CYS A 80 9.84 6.73 -13.76
C CYS A 80 9.04 5.44 -13.95
N THR A 81 7.73 5.60 -14.11
CA THR A 81 6.80 4.47 -14.32
C THR A 81 7.20 3.60 -15.50
N ARG A 82 7.73 4.21 -16.57
CA ARG A 82 8.10 3.47 -17.79
C ARG A 82 9.31 2.56 -17.57
N ILE A 83 10.34 3.03 -16.87
CA ILE A 83 11.50 2.21 -16.48
C ILE A 83 11.05 1.02 -15.62
N LEU A 84 10.16 1.26 -14.66
CA LEU A 84 9.63 0.18 -13.82
C LEU A 84 8.81 -0.84 -14.62
N PHE A 85 8.07 -0.38 -15.64
CA PHE A 85 7.31 -1.25 -16.50
C PHE A 85 8.21 -2.13 -17.39
N ASP A 86 9.20 -1.51 -18.06
CA ASP A 86 10.07 -2.19 -19.01
C ASP A 86 11.15 -3.02 -18.30
N ASP A 87 11.86 -2.43 -17.32
CA ASP A 87 13.08 -3.00 -16.76
C ASP A 87 12.81 -3.82 -15.48
N ALA A 88 11.97 -3.30 -14.56
CA ALA A 88 11.68 -4.04 -13.33
C ALA A 88 10.68 -5.18 -13.55
N LEU A 89 9.56 -4.91 -14.21
CA LEU A 89 8.50 -5.89 -14.45
C LEU A 89 8.67 -6.69 -15.74
N HIS A 90 9.71 -6.40 -16.53
CA HIS A 90 10.00 -7.05 -17.83
C HIS A 90 8.79 -7.11 -18.77
N ARG A 91 7.92 -6.08 -18.70
CA ARG A 91 6.77 -5.97 -19.59
C ARG A 91 7.18 -5.27 -20.87
N THR A 92 6.67 -5.72 -22.00
CA THR A 92 6.99 -5.17 -23.33
C THR A 92 5.75 -4.59 -24.00
N GLY A 93 5.96 -3.61 -24.88
CA GLY A 93 4.88 -3.00 -25.66
C GLY A 93 4.39 -1.69 -25.08
N GLU A 94 3.17 -1.30 -25.46
CA GLU A 94 2.57 -0.06 -24.99
C GLU A 94 1.95 -0.22 -23.62
N MET A 95 2.42 0.57 -22.63
CA MET A 95 1.90 0.56 -21.26
C MET A 95 0.47 1.13 -21.26
N LYS A 96 -0.48 0.34 -20.78
CA LYS A 96 -1.87 0.77 -20.60
C LYS A 96 -2.02 1.70 -19.41
N GLN A 97 -3.01 2.55 -19.43
CA GLN A 97 -3.23 3.55 -18.37
C GLN A 97 -3.41 2.92 -16.98
N TRP A 98 -4.05 1.77 -16.88
CA TRP A 98 -4.25 1.08 -15.60
C TRP A 98 -2.95 0.50 -15.04
N GLU A 99 -2.04 0.01 -15.90
CA GLU A 99 -0.72 -0.50 -15.51
C GLU A 99 0.15 0.63 -14.92
N GLY A 100 0.12 1.80 -15.56
CA GLY A 100 0.81 2.97 -15.03
C GLY A 100 0.25 3.45 -13.69
N LYS A 101 -1.07 3.33 -13.47
CA LYS A 101 -1.70 3.64 -12.18
C LYS A 101 -1.34 2.61 -11.11
N GLU A 102 -1.30 1.32 -11.47
CA GLU A 102 -0.88 0.23 -10.58
C GLU A 102 0.55 0.47 -10.08
N ILE A 103 1.51 0.67 -10.98
CA ILE A 103 2.90 0.96 -10.63
C ILE A 103 3.02 2.22 -9.77
N ALA A 104 2.31 3.30 -10.12
CA ALA A 104 2.32 4.52 -9.33
C ALA A 104 1.74 4.32 -7.92
N ASN A 105 0.73 3.48 -7.78
CA ASN A 105 0.15 3.12 -6.49
C ASN A 105 1.13 2.31 -5.63
N ILE A 106 1.82 1.34 -6.22
CA ILE A 106 2.88 0.55 -5.58
C ILE A 106 3.99 1.49 -5.08
N MET A 107 4.51 2.35 -5.94
CA MET A 107 5.58 3.31 -5.60
C MET A 107 5.21 4.27 -4.46
N ASN A 108 3.95 4.66 -4.38
CA ASN A 108 3.52 5.63 -3.36
C ASN A 108 3.15 4.99 -2.02
N ASN A 109 2.79 3.70 -2.00
CA ASN A 109 2.24 3.06 -0.81
C ASN A 109 3.05 1.87 -0.28
N ALA A 110 3.82 1.20 -1.14
CA ALA A 110 4.49 -0.05 -0.78
C ALA A 110 6.03 0.07 -0.82
N ILE A 111 6.59 1.00 -1.59
CA ILE A 111 8.03 1.11 -1.77
C ILE A 111 8.62 2.08 -0.74
N GLU A 112 9.66 1.63 -0.07
CA GLU A 112 10.42 2.43 0.89
C GLU A 112 11.67 3.05 0.22
N GLY A 113 12.15 4.17 0.76
CA GLY A 113 13.36 4.83 0.27
C GLY A 113 13.17 5.74 -0.95
N TRP A 114 11.95 5.86 -1.47
CA TRP A 114 11.64 6.70 -2.63
C TRP A 114 10.49 7.65 -2.34
N LYS A 115 10.55 8.86 -2.88
CA LYS A 115 9.50 9.88 -2.73
C LYS A 115 9.07 10.43 -4.09
N PRO A 116 7.79 10.79 -4.24
CA PRO A 116 7.32 11.47 -5.45
C PRO A 116 8.15 12.73 -5.71
N HIS A 117 8.59 12.88 -6.96
CA HIS A 117 9.29 14.05 -7.47
C HIS A 117 8.52 14.57 -8.67
N GLY A 118 8.74 15.81 -9.05
CA GLY A 118 8.06 16.39 -10.21
C GLY A 118 8.38 15.68 -11.52
N THR A 119 8.70 16.43 -12.57
CA THR A 119 9.13 15.87 -13.84
C THR A 119 10.65 15.80 -13.90
N HIS A 120 11.18 14.69 -14.45
CA HIS A 120 12.60 14.48 -14.69
C HIS A 120 12.81 14.01 -16.14
N ARG A 121 14.00 14.27 -16.70
CA ARG A 121 14.35 13.86 -18.07
C ARG A 121 15.19 12.57 -18.02
N PHE A 122 14.61 11.50 -18.53
CA PHE A 122 15.24 10.17 -18.62
C PHE A 122 15.82 9.93 -20.01
N GLY A 123 16.97 10.52 -20.31
CA GLY A 123 17.64 10.32 -21.58
C GLY A 123 16.80 10.65 -22.83
N LYS A 124 17.17 10.07 -23.98
CA LYS A 124 16.44 10.23 -25.25
C LYS A 124 15.30 9.20 -25.38
N GLU A 125 15.43 8.08 -24.71
CA GLU A 125 14.53 6.93 -24.86
C GLU A 125 13.20 7.14 -24.13
N TYR A 126 13.26 7.61 -22.89
CA TYR A 126 12.07 7.79 -22.04
C TYR A 126 11.57 9.24 -21.98
N GLY A 127 12.38 10.22 -22.42
CA GLY A 127 11.99 11.63 -22.48
C GLY A 127 11.75 12.24 -21.08
N ILE A 128 10.78 13.19 -21.01
CA ILE A 128 10.40 13.86 -19.77
C ILE A 128 9.17 13.16 -19.18
N GLN A 129 9.30 12.64 -17.95
CA GLN A 129 8.22 11.94 -17.28
C GLN A 129 8.13 12.34 -15.79
N ARG A 130 6.99 12.03 -15.15
CA ARG A 130 6.87 12.08 -13.71
C ARG A 130 7.80 11.04 -13.10
N SER A 131 8.45 11.40 -11.98
CA SER A 131 9.49 10.59 -11.39
C SER A 131 9.32 10.47 -9.88
N TRP A 132 10.00 9.48 -9.34
CA TRP A 132 10.32 9.37 -7.92
C TRP A 132 11.81 9.59 -7.76
N LYS A 133 12.19 10.20 -6.63
CA LYS A 133 13.58 10.45 -6.26
C LYS A 133 13.94 9.61 -5.03
N ARG A 134 15.14 9.04 -5.02
CA ARG A 134 15.69 8.34 -3.85
C ARG A 134 15.83 9.32 -2.68
N ILE A 135 15.46 8.87 -1.47
CA ILE A 135 15.61 9.64 -0.24
C ILE A 135 17.07 9.56 0.20
N GLU A 136 17.71 10.71 0.41
CA GLU A 136 19.09 10.80 0.89
C GLU A 136 19.21 10.13 2.26
N GLY A 137 20.17 9.18 2.39
CA GLY A 137 20.35 8.39 3.62
C GLY A 137 19.78 6.97 3.57
N THR A 138 19.11 6.58 2.48
CA THR A 138 18.82 5.17 2.21
C THR A 138 20.05 4.59 1.52
N GLU A 139 20.98 4.05 2.32
CA GLU A 139 22.17 3.39 1.79
C GLU A 139 21.75 2.19 0.93
N LYS A 140 22.44 2.00 -0.20
CA LYS A 140 22.35 0.75 -0.97
C LYS A 140 22.67 -0.38 0.00
N LYS A 141 21.79 -1.37 0.12
CA LYS A 141 22.13 -2.59 0.86
C LYS A 141 23.33 -3.20 0.14
N ASP A 142 24.49 -3.14 0.81
CA ASP A 142 25.69 -3.78 0.28
C ASP A 142 25.38 -5.26 0.05
N LYS A 143 25.58 -5.72 -1.19
CA LYS A 143 25.34 -7.12 -1.61
C LYS A 143 26.20 -8.14 -0.87
N ASP A 144 27.16 -7.68 -0.07
CA ASP A 144 28.17 -8.53 0.58
C ASP A 144 27.80 -8.99 2.00
N GLU A 145 26.63 -8.60 2.54
CA GLU A 145 26.16 -9.20 3.78
C GLU A 145 25.47 -10.55 3.51
N PHE A 146 26.27 -11.49 2.97
CA PHE A 146 25.93 -12.90 3.02
C PHE A 146 25.81 -13.28 4.50
N MET A 147 24.57 -13.47 4.98
CA MET A 147 24.36 -13.98 6.34
C MET A 147 25.14 -15.27 6.48
N GLU A 148 26.27 -15.23 7.20
CA GLU A 148 26.93 -16.46 7.62
C GLU A 148 25.90 -17.30 8.39
N VAL A 149 25.56 -18.44 7.81
CA VAL A 149 24.67 -19.41 8.46
C VAL A 149 25.31 -19.79 9.80
N PRO A 150 24.64 -19.58 10.95
CA PRO A 150 25.20 -19.94 12.24
C PRO A 150 25.66 -21.40 12.20
N GLU A 151 26.83 -21.68 12.73
CA GLU A 151 27.47 -23.00 12.71
C GLU A 151 26.60 -24.14 13.25
N GLN A 152 25.60 -23.79 14.08
CA GLN A 152 24.59 -24.68 14.68
C GLN A 152 23.58 -25.24 13.65
N LEU A 153 23.51 -24.73 12.44
CA LEU A 153 22.60 -25.20 11.38
C LEU A 153 23.29 -26.08 10.33
N LYS A 154 24.59 -26.39 10.51
CA LYS A 154 25.27 -27.37 9.68
C LYS A 154 24.81 -28.76 10.10
N ILE A 155 23.84 -29.32 9.39
CA ILE A 155 23.43 -30.71 9.58
C ILE A 155 24.53 -31.57 8.97
N PRO A 156 25.20 -32.45 9.76
CA PRO A 156 26.16 -33.39 9.19
C PRO A 156 25.36 -34.42 8.37
N PHE A 157 25.58 -34.45 7.09
CA PHE A 157 25.17 -35.56 6.26
C PHE A 157 26.23 -36.70 6.49
N GLU A 158 25.85 -37.71 7.25
CA GLU A 158 26.46 -39.04 7.21
C GLU A 158 25.72 -39.91 6.22
#